data_e29bacdbb832334cd89668d3cebfecc0
#
_entry.id   e29bacdbb832334cd89668d3cebfecc0
#
_cell.length_a   1.000
_cell.length_b   1.000
_cell.length_c   1.000
_cell.angle_alpha   90.00
_cell.angle_beta   90.00
_cell.angle_gamma   90.00
#
_symmetry.space_group_name_H-M   'P 1'
#
loop_
_entity.id
_entity.type
_entity.pdbx_description
1 polymer ?
#
loop_
_entity_poly.entity_id
_entity_poly.type
_entity_poly.pdbx_seq_one_letter_code
_entity_poly.pdbx_strand_id
1 'polypeptide(L)'
;MKTEVLVQCRGLCRSFGMKQAVRNVDLRIGRGRIIGLLGPNGSGKTTLIKLLNDLIKPTRGEILIDGLKPGVYTKSIVSYLPDRPYFADWMHVKDVLDMFQEFYSDFDRRRAEEMCTAMNIQPADRIKTMSKGTREKVQLVLVMSRRAQLYLLDEPIAGVDPAARDFILSTIINNYNEDGTVIISTHLISDIERVLDEVIFINDGIVMRHEAVDDIREREGKSIDAVFRDTFRMVPVNGAWSQSAGGMSPDSGTDAEGRNTNDR
;
A
#
# COMPACT_ATOMS: atom_id res chain seq x y z
N MET A 1 21.71 12.60 -13.37
CA MET A 1 21.79 11.12 -13.31
C MET A 1 20.62 10.64 -12.47
N LYS A 2 19.79 9.70 -13.00
CA LYS A 2 18.77 9.03 -12.18
C LYS A 2 19.48 8.17 -11.13
N THR A 3 19.08 8.28 -9.87
CA THR A 3 19.59 7.40 -8.80
C THR A 3 19.08 5.97 -9.03
N GLU A 4 19.88 4.95 -8.73
CA GLU A 4 19.45 3.55 -8.77
C GLU A 4 18.30 3.29 -7.78
N VAL A 5 18.34 3.96 -6.63
CA VAL A 5 17.30 3.92 -5.60
C VAL A 5 16.27 5.01 -5.88
N LEU A 6 15.01 4.59 -6.13
CA LEU A 6 13.90 5.52 -6.37
C LEU A 6 13.28 6.05 -5.07
N VAL A 7 13.05 5.15 -4.09
CA VAL A 7 12.48 5.52 -2.79
C VAL A 7 13.44 5.13 -1.67
N GLN A 8 13.71 6.05 -0.77
CA GLN A 8 14.49 5.80 0.43
C GLN A 8 13.76 6.37 1.65
N CYS A 9 13.57 5.53 2.67
CA CYS A 9 13.10 5.93 4.00
C CYS A 9 14.21 5.64 5.01
N ARG A 10 14.43 6.56 5.96
CA ARG A 10 15.40 6.42 7.05
C ARG A 10 14.74 6.75 8.38
N GLY A 11 14.65 5.78 9.28
CA GLY A 11 14.07 5.92 10.60
C GLY A 11 12.67 6.51 10.58
N LEU A 12 11.87 6.20 9.54
CA LEU A 12 10.60 6.85 9.29
C LEU A 12 9.56 6.48 10.33
N CYS A 13 8.98 7.48 10.98
CA CYS A 13 7.93 7.32 11.99
C CYS A 13 6.73 8.22 11.69
N ARG A 14 5.53 7.71 11.96
CA ARG A 14 4.30 8.50 11.97
C ARG A 14 3.38 8.07 13.11
N SER A 15 3.00 9.06 13.94
CA SER A 15 2.04 8.88 15.03
C SER A 15 0.79 9.73 14.80
N PHE A 16 -0.35 9.23 15.22
CA PHE A 16 -1.63 9.93 15.33
C PHE A 16 -2.09 9.84 16.79
N GLY A 17 -1.87 10.92 17.55
CA GLY A 17 -2.01 10.89 18.99
C GLY A 17 -1.09 9.82 19.60
N MET A 18 -1.65 8.89 20.36
CA MET A 18 -0.89 7.80 20.99
C MET A 18 -0.61 6.61 20.06
N LYS A 19 -1.30 6.52 18.91
CA LYS A 19 -1.11 5.41 17.98
C LYS A 19 0.07 5.68 17.04
N GLN A 20 1.08 4.82 17.08
CA GLN A 20 2.18 4.83 16.11
C GLN A 20 1.79 3.98 14.90
N ALA A 21 1.47 4.64 13.79
CA ALA A 21 1.03 3.96 12.56
C ALA A 21 2.19 3.52 11.67
N VAL A 22 3.36 4.16 11.79
CA VAL A 22 4.63 3.77 11.14
C VAL A 22 5.73 3.95 12.19
N ARG A 23 6.58 2.91 12.35
CA ARG A 23 7.57 2.80 13.43
C ARG A 23 8.94 2.49 12.86
N ASN A 24 9.83 3.47 12.89
CA ASN A 24 11.25 3.34 12.55
C ASN A 24 11.49 2.53 11.26
N VAL A 25 10.79 2.90 10.19
CA VAL A 25 10.88 2.20 8.92
C VAL A 25 12.09 2.68 8.13
N ASP A 26 12.96 1.72 7.80
CA ASP A 26 14.07 1.86 6.86
C ASP A 26 13.73 1.06 5.59
N LEU A 27 13.69 1.74 4.44
CA LEU A 27 13.38 1.13 3.13
C LEU A 27 14.27 1.70 2.04
N ARG A 28 14.65 0.85 1.09
CA ARG A 28 15.35 1.23 -0.13
C ARG A 28 14.70 0.49 -1.30
N ILE A 29 14.02 1.20 -2.17
CA ILE A 29 13.28 0.63 -3.31
C ILE A 29 13.96 1.08 -4.60
N GLY A 30 14.31 0.11 -5.43
CA GLY A 30 14.90 0.31 -6.75
C GLY A 30 13.89 0.78 -7.80
N ARG A 31 14.37 0.97 -9.03
CA ARG A 31 13.54 1.30 -10.20
C ARG A 31 13.12 0.06 -10.96
N GLY A 32 12.02 0.16 -11.71
CA GLY A 32 11.56 -0.89 -12.62
C GLY A 32 11.11 -2.16 -11.89
N ARG A 33 10.42 -2.01 -10.76
CA ARG A 33 9.93 -3.14 -9.93
C ARG A 33 8.44 -3.02 -9.66
N ILE A 34 7.77 -4.15 -9.60
CA ILE A 34 6.41 -4.27 -9.07
C ILE A 34 6.50 -4.85 -7.66
N ILE A 35 6.11 -4.07 -6.67
CA ILE A 35 6.33 -4.36 -5.25
C ILE A 35 4.99 -4.51 -4.54
N GLY A 36 4.79 -5.63 -3.86
CA GLY A 36 3.65 -5.84 -2.96
C GLY A 36 3.92 -5.28 -1.57
N LEU A 37 3.17 -4.26 -1.15
CA LEU A 37 3.13 -3.81 0.24
C LEU A 37 2.02 -4.57 0.97
N LEU A 38 2.40 -5.64 1.67
CA LEU A 38 1.51 -6.67 2.19
C LEU A 38 1.41 -6.60 3.71
N GLY A 39 0.21 -6.72 4.24
CA GLY A 39 -0.02 -6.69 5.68
C GLY A 39 -1.50 -6.71 6.04
N PRO A 40 -1.86 -7.07 7.27
CA PRO A 40 -3.25 -7.06 7.72
C PRO A 40 -3.84 -5.65 7.71
N ASN A 41 -5.16 -5.56 7.86
CA ASN A 41 -5.83 -4.27 7.99
C ASN A 41 -5.33 -3.52 9.24
N GLY A 42 -5.02 -2.24 9.07
CA GLY A 42 -4.47 -1.41 10.14
C GLY A 42 -2.97 -1.54 10.38
N SER A 43 -2.23 -2.34 9.60
CA SER A 43 -0.78 -2.54 9.74
C SER A 43 0.08 -1.31 9.39
N GLY A 44 -0.50 -0.28 8.74
CA GLY A 44 0.23 0.94 8.38
C GLY A 44 0.45 1.15 6.88
N LYS A 45 -0.02 0.25 5.98
CA LYS A 45 0.15 0.34 4.51
C LYS A 45 -0.28 1.70 3.94
N THR A 46 -1.54 2.05 4.11
CA THR A 46 -2.10 3.35 3.65
C THR A 46 -1.36 4.54 4.26
N THR A 47 -0.91 4.44 5.52
CA THR A 47 -0.13 5.50 6.16
C THR A 47 1.22 5.67 5.49
N LEU A 48 1.93 4.57 5.20
CA LEU A 48 3.20 4.60 4.48
C LEU A 48 3.02 5.18 3.07
N ILE A 49 2.03 4.73 2.32
CA ILE A 49 1.70 5.29 0.99
C ILE A 49 1.43 6.80 1.06
N LYS A 50 0.64 7.26 2.02
CA LYS A 50 0.35 8.70 2.20
C LYS A 50 1.58 9.52 2.57
N LEU A 51 2.52 8.94 3.32
CA LEU A 51 3.81 9.56 3.62
C LEU A 51 4.67 9.70 2.36
N LEU A 52 4.76 8.63 1.54
CA LEU A 52 5.50 8.66 0.28
C LEU A 52 4.92 9.67 -0.71
N ASN A 53 3.59 9.82 -0.75
CA ASN A 53 2.91 10.79 -1.61
C ASN A 53 2.83 12.21 -1.00
N ASP A 54 3.50 12.48 0.11
CA ASP A 54 3.48 13.81 0.79
C ASP A 54 2.07 14.31 1.17
N LEU A 55 1.12 13.42 1.35
CA LEU A 55 -0.22 13.76 1.84
C LEU A 55 -0.24 13.98 3.36
N ILE A 56 0.70 13.36 4.06
CA ILE A 56 0.94 13.54 5.48
C ILE A 56 2.44 13.65 5.73
N LYS A 57 2.84 14.40 6.75
CA LYS A 57 4.25 14.57 7.11
C LYS A 57 4.69 13.51 8.14
N PRO A 58 5.94 13.04 8.09
CA PRO A 58 6.48 12.16 9.12
C PRO A 58 6.56 12.89 10.48
N THR A 59 6.44 12.12 11.57
CA THR A 59 6.71 12.63 12.93
C THR A 59 8.22 12.67 13.19
N ARG A 60 8.96 11.68 12.65
CA ARG A 60 10.43 11.59 12.67
C ARG A 60 10.91 10.85 11.44
N GLY A 61 12.23 10.94 11.19
CA GLY A 61 12.87 10.32 10.04
C GLY A 61 12.70 11.12 8.77
N GLU A 62 13.17 10.56 7.67
CA GLU A 62 13.13 11.22 6.36
C GLU A 62 12.69 10.27 5.24
N ILE A 63 12.17 10.89 4.18
CA ILE A 63 11.82 10.23 2.93
C ILE A 63 12.54 10.96 1.81
N LEU A 64 13.14 10.21 0.90
CA LEU A 64 13.67 10.71 -0.36
C LEU A 64 13.04 9.93 -1.51
N ILE A 65 12.58 10.65 -2.53
CA ILE A 65 12.09 10.09 -3.79
C ILE A 65 12.94 10.69 -4.89
N ASP A 66 13.59 9.84 -5.68
CA ASP A 66 14.61 10.26 -6.67
C ASP A 66 15.71 11.16 -6.05
N GLY A 67 16.10 10.85 -4.81
CA GLY A 67 17.11 11.59 -4.05
C GLY A 67 16.63 12.92 -3.45
N LEU A 68 15.38 13.32 -3.66
CA LEU A 68 14.81 14.57 -3.17
C LEU A 68 13.71 14.34 -2.11
N LYS A 69 13.59 15.28 -1.19
CA LYS A 69 12.48 15.29 -0.22
C LYS A 69 11.14 15.47 -0.93
N PRO A 70 10.05 14.83 -0.42
CA PRO A 70 8.73 15.01 -0.97
C PRO A 70 8.32 16.48 -1.11
N GLY A 71 7.88 16.85 -2.32
CA GLY A 71 7.53 18.22 -2.69
C GLY A 71 6.98 18.29 -4.13
N VAL A 72 7.05 19.47 -4.74
CA VAL A 72 6.48 19.73 -6.07
C VAL A 72 7.05 18.78 -7.13
N TYR A 73 8.39 18.65 -7.17
CA TYR A 73 9.04 17.74 -8.13
C TYR A 73 8.59 16.27 -7.94
N THR A 74 8.64 15.77 -6.72
CA THR A 74 8.28 14.38 -6.46
C THR A 74 6.81 14.10 -6.79
N LYS A 75 5.91 15.07 -6.59
CA LYS A 75 4.49 14.97 -7.00
C LYS A 75 4.31 14.91 -8.51
N SER A 76 5.21 15.51 -9.29
CA SER A 76 5.16 15.43 -10.75
C SER A 76 5.55 14.06 -11.29
N ILE A 77 6.35 13.28 -10.56
CA ILE A 77 6.83 11.95 -10.95
C ILE A 77 6.12 10.79 -10.22
N VAL A 78 5.23 11.09 -9.29
CA VAL A 78 4.43 10.10 -8.54
C VAL A 78 3.00 10.10 -9.05
N SER A 79 2.47 8.92 -9.37
CA SER A 79 1.06 8.70 -9.66
C SER A 79 0.41 7.92 -8.51
N TYR A 80 -0.70 8.41 -7.97
CA TYR A 80 -1.32 7.85 -6.77
C TYR A 80 -2.77 7.46 -6.99
N LEU A 81 -3.09 6.21 -6.68
CA LEU A 81 -4.44 5.67 -6.62
C LEU A 81 -4.83 5.48 -5.15
N PRO A 82 -5.66 6.34 -4.57
CA PRO A 82 -6.18 6.14 -3.21
C PRO A 82 -7.26 5.06 -3.15
N ASP A 83 -7.51 4.56 -1.94
CA ASP A 83 -8.53 3.56 -1.63
C ASP A 83 -9.98 4.04 -1.89
N ARG A 84 -10.18 5.35 -2.06
CA ARG A 84 -11.49 5.96 -2.35
C ARG A 84 -11.40 7.02 -3.43
N PRO A 85 -12.38 7.06 -4.35
CA PRO A 85 -12.47 8.12 -5.35
C PRO A 85 -12.61 9.50 -4.70
N TYR A 86 -11.95 10.51 -5.29
CA TYR A 86 -11.88 11.88 -4.78
C TYR A 86 -12.52 12.92 -5.72
N PHE A 87 -13.22 12.47 -6.76
CA PHE A 87 -13.85 13.37 -7.72
C PHE A 87 -15.11 14.02 -7.17
N ALA A 88 -15.33 15.28 -7.54
CA ALA A 88 -16.56 15.96 -7.20
C ALA A 88 -17.75 15.41 -8.02
N ASP A 89 -18.89 15.25 -7.38
CA ASP A 89 -20.10 14.68 -7.98
C ASP A 89 -20.61 15.43 -9.22
N TRP A 90 -20.36 16.74 -9.32
CA TRP A 90 -20.80 17.56 -10.46
C TRP A 90 -19.95 17.38 -11.72
N MET A 91 -18.75 16.81 -11.63
CA MET A 91 -17.83 16.62 -12.75
C MET A 91 -18.32 15.55 -13.71
N HIS A 92 -17.95 15.73 -15.00
CA HIS A 92 -18.01 14.70 -16.03
C HIS A 92 -16.64 14.06 -16.21
N VAL A 93 -16.58 12.90 -16.85
CA VAL A 93 -15.31 12.23 -17.18
C VAL A 93 -14.37 13.15 -17.94
N LYS A 94 -14.92 13.89 -18.94
CA LYS A 94 -14.15 14.88 -19.70
C LYS A 94 -13.47 15.90 -18.78
N ASP A 95 -14.21 16.45 -17.81
CA ASP A 95 -13.68 17.49 -16.91
C ASP A 95 -12.50 16.98 -16.08
N VAL A 96 -12.58 15.71 -15.65
CA VAL A 96 -11.50 15.06 -14.89
C VAL A 96 -10.28 14.77 -15.76
N LEU A 97 -10.51 14.33 -17.00
CA LEU A 97 -9.42 14.12 -17.97
C LEU A 97 -8.74 15.46 -18.34
N ASP A 98 -9.50 16.53 -18.55
CA ASP A 98 -8.97 17.86 -18.85
C ASP A 98 -8.15 18.39 -17.68
N MET A 99 -8.63 18.22 -16.45
CA MET A 99 -7.91 18.58 -15.22
C MET A 99 -6.56 17.83 -15.12
N PHE A 100 -6.52 16.52 -15.38
CA PHE A 100 -5.28 15.77 -15.33
C PHE A 100 -4.28 16.20 -16.41
N GLN A 101 -4.76 16.52 -17.60
CA GLN A 101 -3.94 17.03 -18.69
C GLN A 101 -3.33 18.40 -18.37
N GLU A 102 -4.06 19.25 -17.64
CA GLU A 102 -3.55 20.56 -17.21
C GLU A 102 -2.52 20.44 -16.09
N PHE A 103 -2.76 19.56 -15.11
CA PHE A 103 -1.87 19.46 -13.93
C PHE A 103 -0.65 18.59 -14.13
N TYR A 104 -0.69 17.61 -15.04
CA TYR A 104 0.38 16.63 -15.20
C TYR A 104 0.91 16.60 -16.64
N SER A 105 2.10 17.12 -16.84
CA SER A 105 2.77 17.15 -18.16
C SER A 105 3.08 15.76 -18.73
N ASP A 106 3.10 14.74 -17.87
CA ASP A 106 3.32 13.34 -18.22
C ASP A 106 2.01 12.54 -18.45
N PHE A 107 0.85 13.22 -18.44
CA PHE A 107 -0.44 12.59 -18.68
C PHE A 107 -0.67 12.36 -20.18
N ASP A 108 -0.90 11.11 -20.55
CA ASP A 108 -1.20 10.70 -21.92
C ASP A 108 -2.74 10.67 -22.13
N ARG A 109 -3.26 11.80 -22.62
CA ARG A 109 -4.69 11.99 -22.86
C ARG A 109 -5.27 10.95 -23.81
N ARG A 110 -4.56 10.65 -24.90
CA ARG A 110 -5.00 9.68 -25.89
C ARG A 110 -5.16 8.29 -25.27
N ARG A 111 -4.19 7.88 -24.48
CA ARG A 111 -4.24 6.61 -23.76
C ARG A 111 -5.41 6.55 -22.76
N ALA A 112 -5.66 7.65 -22.05
CA ALA A 112 -6.80 7.73 -21.14
C ALA A 112 -8.14 7.54 -21.87
N GLU A 113 -8.30 8.15 -23.05
CA GLU A 113 -9.50 8.02 -23.87
C GLU A 113 -9.67 6.61 -24.45
N GLU A 114 -8.58 5.99 -24.89
CA GLU A 114 -8.56 4.58 -25.33
C GLU A 114 -8.99 3.64 -24.20
N MET A 115 -8.44 3.83 -22.99
CA MET A 115 -8.84 3.05 -21.82
C MET A 115 -10.29 3.30 -21.41
N CYS A 116 -10.78 4.53 -21.42
CA CYS A 116 -12.19 4.84 -21.18
C CYS A 116 -13.10 4.09 -22.17
N THR A 117 -12.76 4.12 -23.45
CA THR A 117 -13.51 3.42 -24.50
C THR A 117 -13.54 1.91 -24.25
N ALA A 118 -12.39 1.29 -23.93
CA ALA A 118 -12.29 -0.13 -23.61
C ALA A 118 -13.12 -0.52 -22.37
N MET A 119 -13.33 0.41 -21.45
CA MET A 119 -14.13 0.22 -20.22
C MET A 119 -15.60 0.64 -20.38
N ASN A 120 -16.01 1.03 -21.59
CA ASN A 120 -17.35 1.55 -21.89
C ASN A 120 -17.72 2.78 -21.04
N ILE A 121 -16.77 3.70 -20.88
CA ILE A 121 -16.91 4.97 -20.15
C ILE A 121 -16.92 6.11 -21.18
N GLN A 122 -17.97 6.95 -21.15
CA GLN A 122 -18.11 8.05 -22.10
C GLN A 122 -17.62 9.38 -21.50
N PRO A 123 -17.03 10.28 -22.29
CA PRO A 123 -16.59 11.60 -21.81
C PRO A 123 -17.71 12.44 -21.17
N ALA A 124 -18.96 12.25 -21.65
CA ALA A 124 -20.14 12.97 -21.15
C ALA A 124 -20.75 12.37 -19.88
N ASP A 125 -20.25 11.21 -19.42
CA ASP A 125 -20.78 10.55 -18.23
C ASP A 125 -20.49 11.38 -16.98
N ARG A 126 -21.52 11.55 -16.13
CA ARG A 126 -21.38 12.28 -14.85
C ARG A 126 -20.87 11.36 -13.75
N ILE A 127 -19.89 11.81 -13.00
CA ILE A 127 -19.33 11.07 -11.84
C ILE A 127 -20.44 10.70 -10.84
N LYS A 128 -21.38 11.61 -10.56
CA LYS A 128 -22.49 11.37 -9.62
C LYS A 128 -23.36 10.15 -9.97
N THR A 129 -23.60 9.92 -11.25
CA THR A 129 -24.50 8.85 -11.72
C THR A 129 -23.80 7.51 -11.89
N MET A 130 -22.48 7.47 -11.77
CA MET A 130 -21.70 6.24 -11.90
C MET A 130 -21.83 5.32 -10.68
N SER A 131 -21.79 4.02 -10.94
CA SER A 131 -21.59 3.02 -9.88
C SER A 131 -20.24 3.24 -9.19
N LYS A 132 -20.07 2.71 -7.97
CA LYS A 132 -18.78 2.72 -7.26
C LYS A 132 -17.67 2.14 -8.14
N GLY A 133 -17.88 0.95 -8.72
CA GLY A 133 -16.87 0.28 -9.57
C GLY A 133 -16.54 1.08 -10.84
N THR A 134 -17.49 1.80 -11.43
CA THR A 134 -17.21 2.66 -12.60
C THR A 134 -16.35 3.86 -12.20
N ARG A 135 -16.59 4.48 -11.04
CA ARG A 135 -15.73 5.57 -10.52
C ARG A 135 -14.30 5.09 -10.22
N GLU A 136 -14.14 3.88 -9.67
CA GLU A 136 -12.83 3.26 -9.46
C GLU A 136 -12.10 3.01 -10.79
N LYS A 137 -12.81 2.57 -11.83
CA LYS A 137 -12.23 2.43 -13.18
C LYS A 137 -11.78 3.77 -13.76
N VAL A 138 -12.58 4.85 -13.65
CA VAL A 138 -12.15 6.20 -14.06
C VAL A 138 -10.88 6.62 -13.35
N GLN A 139 -10.80 6.38 -12.03
CA GLN A 139 -9.63 6.71 -11.24
C GLN A 139 -8.39 5.91 -11.67
N LEU A 140 -8.57 4.62 -11.96
CA LEU A 140 -7.50 3.77 -12.49
C LEU A 140 -6.99 4.28 -13.85
N VAL A 141 -7.91 4.64 -14.76
CA VAL A 141 -7.56 5.23 -16.07
C VAL A 141 -6.65 6.45 -15.89
N LEU A 142 -7.03 7.37 -15.02
CA LEU A 142 -6.25 8.61 -14.79
C LEU A 142 -4.85 8.32 -14.27
N VAL A 143 -4.74 7.42 -13.30
CA VAL A 143 -3.46 7.06 -12.67
C VAL A 143 -2.56 6.33 -13.65
N MET A 144 -3.10 5.36 -14.42
CA MET A 144 -2.32 4.55 -15.34
C MET A 144 -2.04 5.23 -16.68
N SER A 145 -2.71 6.33 -16.99
CA SER A 145 -2.42 7.15 -18.16
C SER A 145 -1.32 8.20 -17.93
N ARG A 146 -0.72 8.23 -16.75
CA ARG A 146 0.50 9.00 -16.48
C ARG A 146 1.74 8.16 -16.79
N ARG A 147 2.80 8.81 -17.26
CA ARG A 147 4.14 8.20 -17.41
C ARG A 147 4.99 8.45 -16.17
N ALA A 148 4.45 8.10 -15.02
CA ALA A 148 5.09 8.33 -13.73
C ALA A 148 6.34 7.45 -13.54
N GLN A 149 7.23 7.88 -12.63
CA GLN A 149 8.36 7.06 -12.20
C GLN A 149 8.02 6.18 -11.00
N LEU A 150 7.02 6.59 -10.21
CA LEU A 150 6.52 5.84 -9.06
C LEU A 150 4.99 5.82 -9.09
N TYR A 151 4.42 4.63 -9.08
CA TYR A 151 2.98 4.41 -8.91
C TYR A 151 2.72 3.90 -7.50
N LEU A 152 1.86 4.57 -6.76
CA LEU A 152 1.41 4.19 -5.43
C LEU A 152 -0.06 3.79 -5.50
N LEU A 153 -0.36 2.50 -5.41
CA LEU A 153 -1.71 1.97 -5.56
C LEU A 153 -2.21 1.42 -4.22
N ASP A 154 -3.16 2.13 -3.60
CA ASP A 154 -3.67 1.77 -2.27
C ASP A 154 -4.95 0.93 -2.39
N GLU A 155 -4.84 -0.37 -2.14
CA GLU A 155 -5.91 -1.37 -2.20
C GLU A 155 -6.70 -1.37 -3.54
N PRO A 156 -6.03 -1.41 -4.73
CA PRO A 156 -6.68 -1.21 -6.03
C PRO A 156 -7.73 -2.26 -6.39
N ILE A 157 -7.70 -3.43 -5.76
CA ILE A 157 -8.61 -4.56 -6.02
C ILE A 157 -9.51 -4.89 -4.83
N ALA A 158 -9.50 -4.09 -3.75
CA ALA A 158 -10.31 -4.33 -2.58
C ALA A 158 -11.79 -4.07 -2.85
N GLY A 159 -12.65 -5.03 -2.43
CA GLY A 159 -14.09 -4.90 -2.62
C GLY A 159 -14.59 -5.02 -4.06
N VAL A 160 -13.73 -5.48 -4.97
CA VAL A 160 -14.04 -5.75 -6.37
C VAL A 160 -14.31 -7.25 -6.54
N ASP A 161 -15.24 -7.60 -7.43
CA ASP A 161 -15.51 -9.01 -7.74
C ASP A 161 -14.31 -9.68 -8.45
N PRO A 162 -14.14 -11.02 -8.34
CA PRO A 162 -12.96 -11.71 -8.85
C PRO A 162 -12.66 -11.47 -10.34
N ALA A 163 -13.68 -11.43 -11.19
CA ALA A 163 -13.49 -11.23 -12.62
C ALA A 163 -12.97 -9.80 -12.93
N ALA A 164 -13.48 -8.80 -12.20
CA ALA A 164 -13.02 -7.43 -12.34
C ALA A 164 -11.62 -7.21 -11.75
N ARG A 165 -11.17 -8.02 -10.78
CA ARG A 165 -9.78 -7.95 -10.25
C ARG A 165 -8.74 -8.28 -11.31
N ASP A 166 -8.94 -9.36 -12.07
CA ASP A 166 -8.04 -9.75 -13.16
C ASP A 166 -7.95 -8.64 -14.21
N PHE A 167 -9.07 -7.99 -14.52
CA PHE A 167 -9.10 -6.86 -15.43
C PHE A 167 -8.30 -5.67 -14.90
N ILE A 168 -8.45 -5.30 -13.62
CA ILE A 168 -7.72 -4.20 -12.99
C ILE A 168 -6.21 -4.51 -12.98
N LEU A 169 -5.81 -5.72 -12.59
CA LEU A 169 -4.41 -6.13 -12.56
C LEU A 169 -3.80 -6.12 -13.95
N SER A 170 -4.49 -6.66 -14.96
CA SER A 170 -4.05 -6.59 -16.35
C SER A 170 -3.91 -5.15 -16.82
N THR A 171 -4.83 -4.27 -16.43
CA THR A 171 -4.76 -2.84 -16.75
C THR A 171 -3.52 -2.20 -16.11
N ILE A 172 -3.21 -2.49 -14.84
CA ILE A 172 -2.01 -1.97 -14.17
C ILE A 172 -0.75 -2.43 -14.89
N ILE A 173 -0.62 -3.75 -15.12
CA ILE A 173 0.60 -4.36 -15.68
C ILE A 173 0.86 -3.91 -17.12
N ASN A 174 -0.18 -3.80 -17.94
CA ASN A 174 -0.04 -3.41 -19.34
C ASN A 174 0.10 -1.90 -19.54
N ASN A 175 -0.09 -1.12 -18.49
CA ASN A 175 -0.20 0.33 -18.60
C ASN A 175 0.75 1.14 -17.71
N TYR A 176 1.56 0.57 -16.86
CA TYR A 176 2.58 1.34 -16.15
C TYR A 176 3.77 1.65 -17.07
N ASN A 177 4.57 2.65 -16.69
CA ASN A 177 5.83 2.95 -17.37
C ASN A 177 6.87 1.86 -17.01
N GLU A 178 7.41 1.14 -17.98
CA GLU A 178 8.35 0.03 -17.76
C GLU A 178 9.60 0.44 -16.96
N ASP A 179 10.05 1.71 -17.09
CA ASP A 179 11.11 2.29 -16.25
C ASP A 179 10.62 2.71 -14.86
N GLY A 180 9.31 2.68 -14.62
CA GLY A 180 8.67 3.08 -13.38
C GLY A 180 8.61 1.94 -12.37
N THR A 181 8.42 2.29 -11.11
CA THR A 181 8.21 1.35 -10.01
C THR A 181 6.77 1.42 -9.55
N VAL A 182 6.16 0.27 -9.32
CA VAL A 182 4.78 0.17 -8.84
C VAL A 182 4.79 -0.41 -7.42
N ILE A 183 4.14 0.29 -6.48
CA ILE A 183 3.89 -0.23 -5.13
C ILE A 183 2.39 -0.47 -5.00
N ILE A 184 1.99 -1.72 -4.81
CA ILE A 184 0.60 -2.13 -4.66
C ILE A 184 0.37 -2.54 -3.21
N SER A 185 -0.42 -1.78 -2.45
CA SER A 185 -0.87 -2.24 -1.14
C SER A 185 -2.08 -3.16 -1.28
N THR A 186 -2.05 -4.28 -0.61
CA THR A 186 -3.21 -5.18 -0.53
C THR A 186 -3.10 -6.18 0.62
N HIS A 187 -4.23 -6.77 0.96
CA HIS A 187 -4.35 -7.97 1.79
C HIS A 187 -4.76 -9.20 0.97
N LEU A 188 -5.02 -9.06 -0.35
CA LEU A 188 -5.41 -10.11 -1.29
C LEU A 188 -4.18 -10.60 -2.07
N ILE A 189 -3.30 -11.34 -1.39
CA ILE A 189 -1.97 -11.68 -1.89
C ILE A 189 -2.03 -12.67 -3.05
N SER A 190 -2.88 -13.71 -2.94
CA SER A 190 -3.06 -14.74 -3.97
C SER A 190 -3.39 -14.17 -5.35
N ASP A 191 -4.05 -13.01 -5.39
CA ASP A 191 -4.48 -12.41 -6.66
C ASP A 191 -3.31 -11.71 -7.38
N ILE A 192 -2.32 -11.19 -6.62
CA ILE A 192 -1.24 -10.36 -7.17
C ILE A 192 0.15 -11.03 -7.15
N GLU A 193 0.38 -12.10 -6.39
CA GLU A 193 1.72 -12.66 -6.17
C GLU A 193 2.46 -13.09 -7.45
N ARG A 194 1.71 -13.38 -8.51
CA ARG A 194 2.26 -13.80 -9.81
C ARG A 194 2.94 -12.66 -10.58
N VAL A 195 2.66 -11.42 -10.22
CA VAL A 195 3.16 -10.23 -10.93
C VAL A 195 4.15 -9.41 -10.11
N LEU A 196 4.44 -9.84 -8.88
CA LEU A 196 5.35 -9.14 -7.98
C LEU A 196 6.80 -9.56 -8.20
N ASP A 197 7.70 -8.57 -8.27
CA ASP A 197 9.15 -8.78 -8.22
C ASP A 197 9.63 -8.84 -6.76
N GLU A 198 9.10 -7.98 -5.90
CA GLU A 198 9.49 -7.86 -4.50
C GLU A 198 8.27 -7.76 -3.59
N VAL A 199 8.44 -8.10 -2.33
CA VAL A 199 7.41 -7.94 -1.29
C VAL A 199 7.96 -7.21 -0.07
N ILE A 200 7.12 -6.34 0.49
CA ILE A 200 7.34 -5.68 1.77
C ILE A 200 6.22 -6.14 2.72
N PHE A 201 6.58 -6.90 3.76
CA PHE A 201 5.64 -7.28 4.81
C PHE A 201 5.66 -6.23 5.91
N ILE A 202 4.50 -5.65 6.19
CA ILE A 202 4.34 -4.64 7.23
C ILE A 202 3.31 -5.09 8.27
N ASN A 203 3.67 -5.02 9.54
CA ASN A 203 2.78 -5.28 10.67
C ASN A 203 2.96 -4.24 11.76
N ASP A 204 1.85 -3.72 12.29
CA ASP A 204 1.84 -2.75 13.39
C ASP A 204 2.84 -1.58 13.19
N GLY A 205 2.93 -1.11 11.94
CA GLY A 205 3.80 -0.02 11.52
C GLY A 205 5.28 -0.38 11.34
N ILE A 206 5.66 -1.65 11.47
CA ILE A 206 7.05 -2.13 11.33
C ILE A 206 7.17 -2.94 10.04
N VAL A 207 8.21 -2.66 9.25
CA VAL A 207 8.58 -3.51 8.13
C VAL A 207 9.28 -4.75 8.67
N MET A 208 8.62 -5.89 8.51
CA MET A 208 9.09 -7.20 8.98
C MET A 208 10.05 -7.84 7.98
N ARG A 209 9.82 -7.60 6.68
CA ARG A 209 10.56 -8.22 5.58
C ARG A 209 10.50 -7.32 4.35
N HIS A 210 11.60 -7.25 3.59
CA HIS A 210 11.65 -6.68 2.25
C HIS A 210 12.60 -7.55 1.43
N GLU A 211 12.06 -8.34 0.50
CA GLU A 211 12.82 -9.34 -0.25
C GLU A 211 12.25 -9.55 -1.66
N ALA A 212 13.07 -10.07 -2.56
CA ALA A 212 12.61 -10.53 -3.87
C ALA A 212 11.71 -11.77 -3.72
N VAL A 213 10.69 -11.84 -4.56
CA VAL A 213 9.72 -12.96 -4.55
C VAL A 213 10.40 -14.28 -4.88
N ASP A 214 11.34 -14.27 -5.82
CA ASP A 214 12.07 -15.48 -6.24
C ASP A 214 12.97 -16.00 -5.12
N ASP A 215 13.67 -15.11 -4.40
CA ASP A 215 14.51 -15.51 -3.24
C ASP A 215 13.67 -16.18 -2.14
N ILE A 216 12.45 -15.68 -1.90
CA ILE A 216 11.53 -16.30 -0.93
C ILE A 216 11.10 -17.68 -1.42
N ARG A 217 10.72 -17.82 -2.70
CA ARG A 217 10.28 -19.08 -3.28
C ARG A 217 11.40 -20.13 -3.27
N GLU A 218 12.62 -19.75 -3.63
CA GLU A 218 13.78 -20.65 -3.60
C GLU A 218 14.12 -21.12 -2.20
N ARG A 219 14.10 -20.22 -1.23
CA ARG A 219 14.48 -20.53 0.17
C ARG A 219 13.40 -21.32 0.91
N GLU A 220 12.12 -20.97 0.72
CA GLU A 220 11.03 -21.50 1.54
C GLU A 220 10.18 -22.55 0.83
N GLY A 221 10.28 -22.65 -0.51
CA GLY A 221 9.50 -23.61 -1.31
C GLY A 221 7.98 -23.35 -1.24
N LYS A 222 7.56 -22.14 -0.92
CA LYS A 222 6.16 -21.75 -0.67
C LYS A 222 5.73 -20.57 -1.54
N SER A 223 4.41 -20.42 -1.75
CA SER A 223 3.84 -19.21 -2.30
C SER A 223 3.97 -18.04 -1.33
N ILE A 224 3.95 -16.80 -1.83
CA ILE A 224 4.00 -15.59 -1.00
C ILE A 224 2.79 -15.53 -0.06
N ASP A 225 1.60 -15.96 -0.51
CA ASP A 225 0.42 -16.04 0.33
C ASP A 225 0.60 -17.03 1.50
N ALA A 226 1.24 -18.18 1.27
CA ALA A 226 1.53 -19.15 2.32
C ALA A 226 2.55 -18.60 3.34
N VAL A 227 3.64 -17.98 2.86
CA VAL A 227 4.64 -17.34 3.72
C VAL A 227 4.02 -16.21 4.55
N PHE A 228 3.15 -15.41 3.93
CA PHE A 228 2.42 -14.37 4.63
C PHE A 228 1.52 -14.94 5.74
N ARG A 229 0.73 -15.98 5.45
CA ARG A 229 -0.12 -16.64 6.46
C ARG A 229 0.71 -17.20 7.61
N ASP A 230 1.85 -17.81 7.33
CA ASP A 230 2.74 -18.33 8.37
C ASP A 230 3.33 -17.20 9.23
N THR A 231 3.72 -16.08 8.62
CA THR A 231 4.28 -14.91 9.31
C THR A 231 3.25 -14.23 10.22
N PHE A 232 1.97 -14.16 9.79
CA PHE A 232 0.90 -13.45 10.50
C PHE A 232 -0.09 -14.39 11.20
N ARG A 233 0.26 -15.67 11.35
CA ARG A 233 -0.58 -16.66 12.01
C ARG A 233 -0.76 -16.31 13.48
N MET A 234 -2.00 -16.05 13.91
CA MET A 234 -2.36 -16.02 15.30
C MET A 234 -2.34 -17.47 15.82
N VAL A 235 -1.42 -17.80 16.75
CA VAL A 235 -1.40 -19.09 17.42
C VAL A 235 -2.47 -19.06 18.51
N PRO A 236 -3.50 -19.92 18.49
CA PRO A 236 -4.44 -20.00 19.61
C PRO A 236 -3.72 -20.60 20.81
N VAL A 237 -3.62 -19.86 21.90
CA VAL A 237 -3.11 -20.36 23.20
C VAL A 237 -4.32 -20.72 24.05
N ASN A 238 -4.54 -22.04 24.26
CA ASN A 238 -5.51 -22.61 25.21
C ASN A 238 -6.92 -21.98 25.18
N GLY A 239 -7.52 -21.87 24.00
CA GLY A 239 -8.93 -21.45 23.87
C GLY A 239 -9.22 -19.97 24.06
N ALA A 240 -8.20 -19.14 24.23
CA ALA A 240 -8.31 -17.68 24.24
C ALA A 240 -7.30 -17.04 23.27
N TRP A 241 -7.70 -15.99 22.56
CA TRP A 241 -6.84 -15.23 21.65
C TRP A 241 -5.92 -14.31 22.46
N SER A 242 -4.62 -14.58 22.51
CA SER A 242 -3.64 -13.68 23.09
C SER A 242 -2.55 -13.33 22.08
N GLN A 243 -2.20 -12.04 22.02
CA GLN A 243 -1.00 -11.57 21.31
C GLN A 243 0.23 -11.97 22.14
N SER A 244 1.22 -12.64 21.54
CA SER A 244 2.49 -12.95 22.18
C SER A 244 3.30 -11.66 22.39
N ALA A 245 3.21 -11.07 23.58
CA ALA A 245 4.23 -10.16 24.09
C ALA A 245 5.29 -11.00 24.79
N GLY A 246 6.54 -10.88 24.34
CA GLY A 246 7.71 -11.55 24.88
C GLY A 246 7.89 -11.30 26.38
N GLY A 247 8.30 -12.37 27.06
CA GLY A 247 8.29 -12.50 28.48
C GLY A 247 9.32 -11.70 29.26
N MET A 248 9.02 -11.62 30.53
CA MET A 248 10.00 -11.70 31.61
C MET A 248 9.21 -12.10 32.86
N SER A 249 9.54 -13.28 33.42
CA SER A 249 9.10 -13.72 34.73
C SER A 249 9.88 -12.97 35.81
N PRO A 250 9.29 -12.64 36.93
CA PRO A 250 10.04 -12.59 38.19
C PRO A 250 9.68 -13.76 39.10
N ASP A 251 10.71 -14.16 39.71
CA ASP A 251 11.04 -15.26 40.58
C ASP A 251 10.14 -15.41 41.83
N SER A 252 10.12 -16.65 42.30
CA SER A 252 9.49 -17.16 43.48
C SER A 252 10.17 -16.68 44.76
N GLY A 253 9.40 -16.44 45.78
CA GLY A 253 9.90 -16.26 47.17
C GLY A 253 8.82 -16.64 48.19
N THR A 254 9.12 -17.72 48.81
CA THR A 254 8.54 -18.51 49.91
C THR A 254 8.02 -17.78 51.16
N ASP A 255 7.16 -18.51 51.84
CA ASP A 255 6.96 -18.75 53.28
C ASP A 255 5.90 -17.94 54.04
N ALA A 256 4.93 -18.65 54.47
CA ALA A 256 4.64 -19.35 55.72
C ALA A 256 3.80 -18.60 56.79
N GLU A 257 2.78 -19.31 57.22
CA GLU A 257 2.18 -19.37 58.57
C GLU A 257 1.45 -18.17 59.19
N GLY A 258 0.17 -18.33 59.45
CA GLY A 258 -0.24 -18.66 60.78
C GLY A 258 -1.42 -17.88 61.37
N ARG A 259 -2.52 -18.58 61.68
CA ARG A 259 -3.44 -18.40 62.81
C ARG A 259 -4.46 -17.21 62.83
N ASN A 260 -5.69 -17.58 62.60
CA ASN A 260 -6.81 -17.72 63.57
C ASN A 260 -7.02 -16.59 64.58
N THR A 261 -8.17 -16.01 64.57
CA THR A 261 -9.21 -15.88 65.62
C THR A 261 -10.11 -14.65 65.36
N ASN A 262 -11.35 -14.94 65.19
CA ASN A 262 -12.54 -14.57 65.94
C ASN A 262 -12.71 -13.13 66.50
N ASP A 263 -13.94 -12.69 66.31
CA ASP A 263 -14.80 -11.85 67.15
C ASP A 263 -14.86 -10.34 66.88
N ARG A 264 -16.02 -10.06 66.52
CA ARG A 264 -17.07 -9.06 66.76
C ARG A 264 -17.48 -8.27 65.58
#